data_5d0d08ed0cfdb4193a042aceb20a677b
#
_entry.id   5d0d08ed0cfdb4193a042aceb20a677b
#
_cell.length_a   1.000
_cell.length_b   1.000
_cell.length_c   1.000
_cell.angle_alpha   90.00
_cell.angle_beta   90.00
_cell.angle_gamma   90.00
#
_symmetry.space_group_name_H-M   'P 1'
#
loop_
_entity.id
_entity.type
_entity.pdbx_description
1 polymer ?
#
loop_
_entity_poly.entity_id
_entity_poly.type
_entity_poly.pdbx_seq_one_letter_code
_entity_poly.pdbx_strand_id
1 'polypeptide(L)'
;MTPIPIPPRDQTPADSLVTLDGFKKLFGFVPNVFAVIAQSPHALAAFKGLQIPLEKTLNAGMRDRIALAVSEVNGCEYSVRAHSYIGVRLSKLDAAELEMSRYGGSNDPRTEAAVSFAKRVTETRGKIKETDLKVIRDAGWTDAQIIEIVCRTAQILYVNFVNNVFHTEIDFPLPEAIADEA
;
A
#
# COMPACT_ATOMS: atom_id res chain seq x y z
N MET A 1 -3.12 21.90 -9.83
CA MET A 1 -1.98 22.15 -8.91
C MET A 1 -0.72 21.61 -9.56
N THR A 2 0.43 22.22 -9.31
CA THR A 2 1.71 21.75 -9.88
C THR A 2 2.25 20.64 -9.00
N PRO A 3 2.62 19.47 -9.56
CA PRO A 3 3.27 18.39 -8.79
C PRO A 3 4.56 18.89 -8.12
N ILE A 4 4.93 18.30 -6.99
CA ILE A 4 6.26 18.58 -6.42
C ILE A 4 7.31 18.05 -7.41
N PRO A 5 8.33 18.87 -7.77
CA PRO A 5 9.37 18.38 -8.66
C PRO A 5 10.20 17.28 -7.97
N ILE A 6 10.45 16.20 -8.71
CA ILE A 6 11.37 15.15 -8.27
C ILE A 6 12.78 15.65 -8.59
N PRO A 7 13.65 15.83 -7.59
CA PRO A 7 15.00 16.33 -7.85
C PRO A 7 15.83 15.29 -8.61
N PRO A 8 16.80 15.74 -9.42
CA PRO A 8 17.81 14.84 -9.98
C PRO A 8 18.55 14.08 -8.87
N ARG A 9 19.11 12.93 -9.22
CA ARG A 9 19.77 12.05 -8.26
C ARG A 9 20.89 12.74 -7.46
N ASP A 10 21.64 13.63 -8.09
CA ASP A 10 22.73 14.39 -7.46
C ASP A 10 22.27 15.45 -6.46
N GLN A 11 20.98 15.80 -6.50
CA GLN A 11 20.33 16.69 -5.53
C GLN A 11 19.52 15.93 -4.46
N THR A 12 19.45 14.60 -4.57
CA THR A 12 18.78 13.76 -3.57
C THR A 12 19.67 13.64 -2.31
N PRO A 13 19.14 13.76 -1.09
CA PRO A 13 19.91 13.57 0.13
C PRO A 13 20.65 12.24 0.16
N ALA A 14 21.94 12.24 0.50
CA ALA A 14 22.79 11.06 0.46
C ALA A 14 22.24 9.88 1.28
N ASP A 15 21.66 10.17 2.45
CA ASP A 15 21.07 9.17 3.35
C ASP A 15 19.85 8.45 2.75
N SER A 16 19.22 9.03 1.73
CA SER A 16 18.10 8.42 1.01
C SER A 16 18.54 7.50 -0.14
N LEU A 17 19.74 7.70 -0.69
CA LEU A 17 20.17 7.04 -1.94
C LEU A 17 20.20 5.52 -1.84
N VAL A 18 20.70 4.96 -0.73
CA VAL A 18 20.76 3.50 -0.53
C VAL A 18 19.37 2.87 -0.60
N THR A 19 18.35 3.55 -0.06
CA THR A 19 16.98 3.06 -0.10
C THR A 19 16.40 3.15 -1.51
N LEU A 20 16.66 4.25 -2.22
CA LEU A 20 16.21 4.41 -3.61
C LEU A 20 16.87 3.40 -4.55
N ASP A 21 18.14 3.08 -4.33
CA ASP A 21 18.84 2.03 -5.10
C ASP A 21 18.22 0.64 -4.84
N GLY A 22 17.74 0.38 -3.63
CA GLY A 22 16.97 -0.82 -3.31
C GLY A 22 15.67 -0.91 -4.11
N PHE A 23 14.91 0.16 -4.18
CA PHE A 23 13.69 0.21 -5.02
C PHE A 23 14.01 0.07 -6.50
N LYS A 24 15.06 0.73 -7.02
CA LYS A 24 15.50 0.58 -8.40
C LYS A 24 15.86 -0.88 -8.72
N LYS A 25 16.52 -1.57 -7.79
CA LYS A 25 16.85 -2.99 -7.96
C LYS A 25 15.61 -3.89 -7.98
N LEU A 26 14.59 -3.56 -7.17
CA LEU A 26 13.36 -4.33 -7.06
C LEU A 26 12.43 -4.15 -8.27
N PHE A 27 12.24 -2.90 -8.72
CA PHE A 27 11.25 -2.55 -9.75
C PHE A 27 11.86 -2.28 -11.13
N GLY A 28 13.18 -2.13 -11.23
CA GLY A 28 13.87 -1.67 -12.46
C GLY A 28 13.93 -0.14 -12.58
N PHE A 29 13.16 0.58 -11.79
CA PHE A 29 13.11 2.04 -11.70
C PHE A 29 12.92 2.48 -10.25
N VAL A 30 13.08 3.77 -9.97
CA VAL A 30 12.72 4.35 -8.66
C VAL A 30 11.30 4.88 -8.76
N PRO A 31 10.31 4.28 -8.06
CA PRO A 31 8.95 4.79 -8.10
C PRO A 31 8.88 6.24 -7.61
N ASN A 32 8.13 7.07 -8.33
CA ASN A 32 8.04 8.52 -8.08
C ASN A 32 7.67 8.85 -6.64
N VAL A 33 6.76 8.08 -6.02
CA VAL A 33 6.38 8.29 -4.61
C VAL A 33 7.58 8.21 -3.66
N PHE A 34 8.51 7.27 -3.92
CA PHE A 34 9.71 7.15 -3.08
C PHE A 34 10.74 8.22 -3.40
N ALA A 35 10.82 8.71 -4.64
CA ALA A 35 11.63 9.86 -4.98
C ALA A 35 11.09 11.15 -4.31
N VAL A 36 9.77 11.29 -4.19
CA VAL A 36 9.13 12.38 -3.42
C VAL A 36 9.44 12.26 -1.93
N ILE A 37 9.20 11.09 -1.32
CA ILE A 37 9.44 10.87 0.12
C ILE A 37 10.92 11.03 0.47
N ALA A 38 11.82 10.61 -0.43
CA ALA A 38 13.27 10.63 -0.22
C ALA A 38 13.87 12.04 -0.12
N GLN A 39 13.13 13.08 -0.47
CA GLN A 39 13.54 14.46 -0.21
C GLN A 39 13.69 14.73 1.29
N SER A 40 13.04 13.92 2.13
CA SER A 40 13.26 13.88 3.58
C SER A 40 13.75 12.49 4.00
N PRO A 41 15.05 12.34 4.35
CA PRO A 41 15.58 11.07 4.86
C PRO A 41 14.83 10.56 6.08
N HIS A 42 14.37 11.47 6.94
CA HIS A 42 13.58 11.13 8.13
C HIS A 42 12.19 10.57 7.78
N ALA A 43 11.51 11.15 6.79
CA ALA A 43 10.23 10.65 6.31
C ALA A 43 10.38 9.27 5.64
N LEU A 44 11.45 9.07 4.88
CA LEU A 44 11.77 7.78 4.27
C LEU A 44 12.12 6.71 5.33
N ALA A 45 12.85 7.09 6.37
CA ALA A 45 13.16 6.22 7.49
C ALA A 45 11.89 5.82 8.27
N ALA A 46 10.96 6.75 8.49
CA ALA A 46 9.67 6.46 9.13
C ALA A 46 8.84 5.46 8.30
N PHE A 47 8.75 5.65 6.97
CA PHE A 47 8.11 4.68 6.08
C PHE A 47 8.72 3.28 6.23
N LYS A 48 10.05 3.17 6.18
CA LYS A 48 10.77 1.89 6.34
C LYS A 48 10.58 1.29 7.74
N GLY A 49 10.49 2.13 8.76
CA GLY A 49 10.25 1.71 10.14
C GLY A 49 8.90 0.99 10.31
N LEU A 50 7.89 1.33 9.52
CA LEU A 50 6.63 0.59 9.45
C LEU A 50 6.72 -0.61 8.50
N GLN A 51 7.37 -0.45 7.33
CA GLN A 51 7.42 -1.48 6.28
C GLN A 51 8.15 -2.75 6.74
N ILE A 52 9.39 -2.61 7.21
CA ILE A 52 10.30 -3.74 7.46
C ILE A 52 9.76 -4.72 8.52
N PRO A 53 9.24 -4.27 9.68
CA PRO A 53 8.66 -5.19 10.66
C PRO A 53 7.43 -5.94 10.11
N LEU A 54 6.55 -5.26 9.36
CA LEU A 54 5.32 -5.85 8.83
C LEU A 54 5.57 -6.90 7.73
N GLU A 55 6.71 -6.86 7.06
CA GLU A 55 7.11 -7.90 6.10
C GLU A 55 7.33 -9.27 6.75
N LYS A 56 7.57 -9.29 8.05
CA LYS A 56 7.79 -10.53 8.82
C LYS A 56 6.49 -11.18 9.27
N THR A 57 5.41 -10.44 9.35
CA THR A 57 4.14 -10.87 9.95
C THR A 57 2.97 -10.94 8.96
N LEU A 58 2.95 -10.05 7.98
CA LEU A 58 1.98 -10.03 6.90
C LEU A 58 2.65 -10.42 5.58
N ASN A 59 2.21 -11.50 4.95
CA ASN A 59 2.74 -11.91 3.64
C ASN A 59 2.49 -10.83 2.56
N ALA A 60 3.23 -10.91 1.45
CA ALA A 60 3.17 -9.89 0.38
C ALA A 60 1.74 -9.71 -0.16
N GLY A 61 1.05 -10.82 -0.46
CA GLY A 61 -0.31 -10.76 -0.98
C GLY A 61 -1.30 -10.08 -0.02
N MET A 62 -1.20 -10.34 1.28
CA MET A 62 -2.04 -9.66 2.28
C MET A 62 -1.74 -8.16 2.33
N ARG A 63 -0.46 -7.78 2.28
CA ARG A 63 -0.06 -6.37 2.28
C ARG A 63 -0.57 -5.62 1.05
N ASP A 64 -0.59 -6.26 -0.13
CA ASP A 64 -1.10 -5.65 -1.36
C ASP A 64 -2.62 -5.52 -1.34
N ARG A 65 -3.35 -6.54 -0.86
CA ARG A 65 -4.81 -6.47 -0.72
C ARG A 65 -5.26 -5.35 0.24
N ILE A 66 -4.63 -5.26 1.41
CA ILE A 66 -4.89 -4.16 2.35
C ILE A 66 -4.61 -2.82 1.69
N ALA A 67 -3.49 -2.71 0.95
CA ALA A 67 -3.13 -1.47 0.29
C ALA A 67 -4.13 -1.06 -0.78
N LEU A 68 -4.65 -2.01 -1.57
CA LEU A 68 -5.70 -1.76 -2.56
C LEU A 68 -6.97 -1.22 -1.90
N ALA A 69 -7.49 -1.91 -0.87
CA ALA A 69 -8.71 -1.48 -0.18
C ALA A 69 -8.57 -0.08 0.45
N VAL A 70 -7.45 0.19 1.12
CA VAL A 70 -7.18 1.49 1.76
C VAL A 70 -7.04 2.59 0.71
N SER A 71 -6.34 2.32 -0.40
CA SER A 71 -6.09 3.30 -1.46
C SER A 71 -7.35 3.64 -2.24
N GLU A 72 -8.24 2.67 -2.47
CA GLU A 72 -9.54 2.88 -3.09
C GLU A 72 -10.41 3.83 -2.24
N VAL A 73 -10.52 3.58 -0.94
CA VAL A 73 -11.25 4.46 -0.01
C VAL A 73 -10.71 5.90 0.00
N ASN A 74 -9.38 6.06 -0.14
CA ASN A 74 -8.74 7.37 -0.14
C ASN A 74 -8.70 8.06 -1.51
N GLY A 75 -9.18 7.43 -2.58
CA GLY A 75 -9.09 7.93 -3.94
C GLY A 75 -7.64 8.17 -4.38
N CYS A 76 -6.71 7.29 -3.98
CA CYS A 76 -5.30 7.40 -4.36
C CYS A 76 -5.00 6.52 -5.59
N GLU A 77 -5.20 7.08 -6.78
CA GLU A 77 -4.98 6.36 -8.05
C GLU A 77 -3.55 5.83 -8.20
N TYR A 78 -2.55 6.60 -7.75
CA TYR A 78 -1.16 6.16 -7.75
C TYR A 78 -0.99 4.83 -7.03
N SER A 79 -1.49 4.74 -5.78
CA SER A 79 -1.32 3.53 -4.97
C SER A 79 -2.16 2.37 -5.46
N VAL A 80 -3.37 2.62 -5.99
CA VAL A 80 -4.18 1.58 -6.64
C VAL A 80 -3.40 0.98 -7.82
N ARG A 81 -2.83 1.83 -8.69
CA ARG A 81 -2.03 1.38 -9.83
C ARG A 81 -0.77 0.62 -9.39
N ALA A 82 -0.04 1.15 -8.42
CA ALA A 82 1.18 0.54 -7.89
C ALA A 82 0.91 -0.85 -7.31
N HIS A 83 -0.10 -0.98 -6.43
CA HIS A 83 -0.41 -2.25 -5.77
C HIS A 83 -1.12 -3.25 -6.68
N SER A 84 -1.81 -2.81 -7.74
CA SER A 84 -2.26 -3.70 -8.80
C SER A 84 -1.08 -4.30 -9.58
N TYR A 85 -0.11 -3.47 -9.98
CA TYR A 85 1.11 -3.94 -10.64
C TYR A 85 1.93 -4.89 -9.75
N ILE A 86 2.17 -4.51 -8.49
CA ILE A 86 2.93 -5.32 -7.51
C ILE A 86 2.19 -6.63 -7.24
N GLY A 87 0.87 -6.59 -7.06
CA GLY A 87 0.03 -7.73 -6.82
C GLY A 87 0.15 -8.79 -7.89
N VAL A 88 0.07 -8.42 -9.17
CA VAL A 88 0.27 -9.36 -10.30
C VAL A 88 1.72 -9.84 -10.37
N ARG A 89 2.68 -8.92 -10.37
CA ARG A 89 4.08 -9.24 -10.70
C ARG A 89 4.83 -9.94 -9.58
N LEU A 90 4.64 -9.50 -8.33
CA LEU A 90 5.40 -9.98 -7.18
C LEU A 90 4.58 -10.89 -6.26
N SER A 91 3.33 -10.54 -5.98
CA SER A 91 2.46 -11.29 -5.07
C SER A 91 1.67 -12.40 -5.76
N LYS A 92 1.68 -12.46 -7.09
CA LYS A 92 1.01 -13.48 -7.92
C LYS A 92 -0.51 -13.56 -7.70
N LEU A 93 -1.12 -12.42 -7.45
CA LEU A 93 -2.58 -12.28 -7.38
C LEU A 93 -3.15 -12.24 -8.79
N ASP A 94 -4.29 -12.88 -9.01
CA ASP A 94 -5.03 -12.76 -10.25
C ASP A 94 -5.86 -11.46 -10.31
N ALA A 95 -6.36 -11.10 -11.49
CA ALA A 95 -7.11 -9.87 -11.71
C ALA A 95 -8.41 -9.81 -10.89
N ALA A 96 -9.12 -10.94 -10.75
CA ALA A 96 -10.36 -11.02 -9.98
C ALA A 96 -10.12 -10.76 -8.49
N GLU A 97 -9.07 -11.35 -7.93
CA GLU A 97 -8.68 -11.14 -6.53
C GLU A 97 -8.23 -9.70 -6.27
N LEU A 98 -7.52 -9.08 -7.23
CA LEU A 98 -7.14 -7.66 -7.13
C LEU A 98 -8.37 -6.76 -7.12
N GLU A 99 -9.32 -7.00 -8.03
CA GLU A 99 -10.56 -6.21 -8.11
C GLU A 99 -11.41 -6.37 -6.85
N MET A 100 -11.61 -7.61 -6.36
CA MET A 100 -12.30 -7.84 -5.08
C MET A 100 -11.61 -7.11 -3.93
N SER A 101 -10.28 -7.16 -3.87
CA SER A 101 -9.50 -6.53 -2.81
C SER A 101 -9.66 -5.00 -2.78
N ARG A 102 -9.81 -4.34 -3.92
CA ARG A 102 -10.10 -2.90 -3.99
C ARG A 102 -11.36 -2.54 -3.21
N TYR A 103 -12.37 -3.41 -3.27
CA TYR A 103 -13.66 -3.18 -2.60
C TYR A 103 -13.77 -3.86 -1.22
N GLY A 104 -12.69 -4.45 -0.74
CA GLY A 104 -12.62 -5.02 0.60
C GLY A 104 -12.95 -6.51 0.67
N GLY A 105 -12.99 -7.20 -0.48
CA GLY A 105 -13.28 -8.63 -0.61
C GLY A 105 -12.05 -9.49 -0.83
N SER A 106 -12.24 -10.81 -0.83
CA SER A 106 -11.27 -11.85 -1.21
C SER A 106 -11.99 -13.19 -1.38
N ASN A 107 -11.41 -14.08 -2.20
CA ASN A 107 -11.91 -15.47 -2.34
C ASN A 107 -11.67 -16.32 -1.08
N ASP A 108 -10.75 -15.92 -0.20
CA ASP A 108 -10.50 -16.60 1.07
C ASP A 108 -11.18 -15.86 2.23
N PRO A 109 -12.13 -16.47 2.97
CA PRO A 109 -12.91 -15.79 4.01
C PRO A 109 -12.07 -15.17 5.13
N ARG A 110 -10.93 -15.78 5.47
CA ARG A 110 -10.03 -15.22 6.49
C ARG A 110 -9.33 -13.97 5.97
N THR A 111 -8.89 -14.00 4.72
CA THR A 111 -8.28 -12.86 4.03
C THR A 111 -9.31 -11.73 3.86
N GLU A 112 -10.54 -12.06 3.42
CA GLU A 112 -11.63 -11.09 3.29
C GLU A 112 -11.89 -10.34 4.59
N ALA A 113 -11.96 -11.05 5.72
CA ALA A 113 -12.17 -10.41 7.02
C ALA A 113 -11.09 -9.35 7.33
N ALA A 114 -9.82 -9.62 7.00
CA ALA A 114 -8.72 -8.68 7.22
C ALA A 114 -8.77 -7.48 6.27
N VAL A 115 -9.06 -7.70 4.99
CA VAL A 115 -9.12 -6.65 3.96
C VAL A 115 -10.33 -5.74 4.20
N SER A 116 -11.50 -6.34 4.47
CA SER A 116 -12.72 -5.63 4.86
C SER A 116 -12.52 -4.81 6.14
N PHE A 117 -11.82 -5.37 7.13
CA PHE A 117 -11.50 -4.65 8.36
C PHE A 117 -10.61 -3.43 8.09
N ALA A 118 -9.54 -3.57 7.30
CA ALA A 118 -8.66 -2.45 6.93
C ALA A 118 -9.43 -1.34 6.17
N LYS A 119 -10.32 -1.72 5.24
CA LYS A 119 -11.25 -0.81 4.58
C LYS A 119 -12.11 -0.07 5.61
N ARG A 120 -12.73 -0.80 6.52
CA ARG A 120 -13.60 -0.24 7.56
C ARG A 120 -12.87 0.72 8.50
N VAL A 121 -11.63 0.38 8.92
CA VAL A 121 -10.74 1.27 9.69
C VAL A 121 -10.53 2.59 8.95
N THR A 122 -10.29 2.53 7.64
CA THR A 122 -10.06 3.71 6.81
C THR A 122 -11.32 4.58 6.70
N GLU A 123 -12.46 3.99 6.34
CA GLU A 123 -13.75 4.69 6.18
C GLU A 123 -14.17 5.41 7.47
N THR A 124 -13.97 4.75 8.62
CA THR A 124 -14.41 5.25 9.91
C THR A 124 -13.35 6.08 10.65
N ARG A 125 -12.16 6.21 10.06
CA ARG A 125 -11.01 6.87 10.71
C ARG A 125 -10.68 6.24 12.07
N GLY A 126 -10.72 4.89 12.11
CA GLY A 126 -10.46 4.09 13.31
C GLY A 126 -11.63 3.98 14.29
N LYS A 127 -12.79 4.58 14.02
CA LYS A 127 -13.99 4.47 14.88
C LYS A 127 -14.74 3.18 14.59
N ILE A 128 -14.12 2.06 14.95
CA ILE A 128 -14.61 0.70 14.75
C ILE A 128 -15.68 0.35 15.79
N LYS A 129 -16.69 -0.42 15.39
CA LYS A 129 -17.67 -1.00 16.30
C LYS A 129 -17.15 -2.32 16.87
N GLU A 130 -17.68 -2.72 18.03
CA GLU A 130 -17.34 -4.01 18.62
C GLU A 130 -17.70 -5.20 17.70
N THR A 131 -18.78 -5.05 16.92
CA THR A 131 -19.17 -6.03 15.90
C THR A 131 -18.10 -6.22 14.81
N ASP A 132 -17.42 -5.17 14.40
CA ASP A 132 -16.36 -5.25 13.39
C ASP A 132 -15.14 -6.01 13.95
N LEU A 133 -14.77 -5.77 15.22
CA LEU A 133 -13.72 -6.52 15.92
C LEU A 133 -14.11 -7.99 16.13
N LYS A 134 -15.37 -8.26 16.42
CA LYS A 134 -15.84 -9.64 16.55
C LYS A 134 -15.68 -10.41 15.25
N VAL A 135 -16.08 -9.84 14.12
CA VAL A 135 -15.99 -10.50 12.79
C VAL A 135 -14.55 -10.91 12.46
N ILE A 136 -13.58 -10.02 12.64
CA ILE A 136 -12.18 -10.33 12.31
C ILE A 136 -11.58 -11.37 13.29
N ARG A 137 -11.96 -11.33 14.57
CA ARG A 137 -11.54 -12.34 15.56
C ARG A 137 -12.14 -13.71 15.27
N ASP A 138 -13.44 -13.78 14.93
CA ASP A 138 -14.13 -15.01 14.54
C ASP A 138 -13.50 -15.65 13.29
N ALA A 139 -12.94 -14.85 12.38
CA ALA A 139 -12.16 -15.31 11.23
C ALA A 139 -10.75 -15.85 11.59
N GLY A 140 -10.40 -15.86 12.87
CA GLY A 140 -9.16 -16.45 13.39
C GLY A 140 -7.96 -15.51 13.40
N TRP A 141 -8.16 -14.19 13.34
CA TRP A 141 -7.10 -13.20 13.54
C TRP A 141 -6.91 -12.89 15.03
N THR A 142 -5.68 -12.99 15.51
CA THR A 142 -5.32 -12.59 16.88
C THR A 142 -5.29 -11.07 17.03
N ASP A 143 -5.43 -10.57 18.26
CA ASP A 143 -5.35 -9.12 18.53
C ASP A 143 -4.01 -8.52 18.09
N ALA A 144 -2.91 -9.26 18.22
CA ALA A 144 -1.60 -8.83 17.71
C ALA A 144 -1.63 -8.63 16.19
N GLN A 145 -2.17 -9.59 15.44
CA GLN A 145 -2.31 -9.50 13.99
C GLN A 145 -3.28 -8.38 13.57
N ILE A 146 -4.35 -8.15 14.32
CA ILE A 146 -5.27 -7.04 14.08
C ILE A 146 -4.55 -5.69 14.25
N ILE A 147 -3.70 -5.55 15.27
CA ILE A 147 -2.84 -4.36 15.45
C ILE A 147 -1.88 -4.18 14.26
N GLU A 148 -1.31 -5.26 13.73
CA GLU A 148 -0.45 -5.23 12.54
C GLU A 148 -1.21 -4.78 11.28
N ILE A 149 -2.47 -5.23 11.12
CA ILE A 149 -3.35 -4.76 10.02
C ILE A 149 -3.62 -3.26 10.16
N VAL A 150 -3.90 -2.76 11.36
CA VAL A 150 -4.07 -1.32 11.62
C VAL A 150 -2.77 -0.55 11.32
N CYS A 151 -1.62 -1.09 11.71
CA CYS A 151 -0.31 -0.50 11.40
C CYS A 151 -0.07 -0.43 9.89
N ARG A 152 -0.38 -1.51 9.13
CA ARG A 152 -0.31 -1.52 7.67
C ARG A 152 -1.26 -0.49 7.05
N THR A 153 -2.48 -0.40 7.56
CA THR A 153 -3.46 0.62 7.13
C THR A 153 -2.88 2.03 7.29
N ALA A 154 -2.31 2.36 8.46
CA ALA A 154 -1.70 3.65 8.71
C ALA A 154 -0.51 3.95 7.79
N GLN A 155 0.31 2.94 7.48
CA GLN A 155 1.41 3.08 6.53
C GLN A 155 0.91 3.44 5.12
N ILE A 156 -0.15 2.79 4.65
CA ILE A 156 -0.72 3.08 3.33
C ILE A 156 -1.39 4.46 3.32
N LEU A 157 -2.09 4.85 4.39
CA LEU A 157 -2.63 6.21 4.55
C LEU A 157 -1.54 7.27 4.40
N TYR A 158 -0.38 7.07 5.03
CA TYR A 158 0.76 7.98 4.87
C TYR A 158 1.18 8.12 3.40
N VAL A 159 1.36 7.01 2.69
CA VAL A 159 1.75 7.01 1.27
C VAL A 159 0.66 7.65 0.39
N ASN A 160 -0.61 7.34 0.64
CA ASN A 160 -1.74 7.93 -0.08
C ASN A 160 -1.78 9.46 0.10
N PHE A 161 -1.57 9.95 1.32
CA PHE A 161 -1.55 11.38 1.59
C PHE A 161 -0.39 12.08 0.90
N VAL A 162 0.82 11.48 0.88
CA VAL A 162 1.93 12.02 0.10
C VAL A 162 1.56 12.12 -1.36
N ASN A 163 1.03 11.06 -1.96
CA ASN A 163 0.64 11.07 -3.37
C ASN A 163 -0.44 12.10 -3.68
N ASN A 164 -1.49 12.16 -2.86
CA ASN A 164 -2.62 13.06 -3.08
C ASN A 164 -2.24 14.54 -2.85
N VAL A 165 -1.44 14.84 -1.81
CA VAL A 165 -0.97 16.20 -1.51
C VAL A 165 -0.03 16.73 -2.58
N PHE A 166 0.89 15.90 -3.05
CA PHE A 166 1.94 16.29 -3.98
C PHE A 166 1.62 15.97 -5.44
N HIS A 167 0.43 15.41 -5.72
CA HIS A 167 -0.01 15.01 -7.06
C HIS A 167 1.06 14.20 -7.79
N THR A 168 1.57 13.16 -7.10
CA THR A 168 2.64 12.31 -7.63
C THR A 168 2.23 11.70 -8.97
N GLU A 169 3.03 11.93 -10.01
CA GLU A 169 2.79 11.36 -11.33
C GLU A 169 2.89 9.83 -11.28
N ILE A 170 1.91 9.14 -11.89
CA ILE A 170 1.85 7.68 -11.90
C ILE A 170 2.88 7.14 -12.90
N ASP A 171 3.84 6.36 -12.41
CA ASP A 171 4.92 5.75 -13.18
C ASP A 171 4.88 4.22 -13.20
N PHE A 172 3.89 3.61 -12.54
CA PHE A 172 3.63 2.18 -12.65
C PHE A 172 2.82 1.87 -13.91
N PRO A 173 3.27 0.91 -14.75
CA PRO A 173 2.50 0.48 -15.92
C PRO A 173 1.23 -0.25 -15.51
N LEU A 174 0.27 -0.32 -16.43
CA LEU A 174 -0.87 -1.22 -16.26
C LEU A 174 -0.37 -2.67 -16.20
N PRO A 175 -0.84 -3.49 -15.25
CA PRO A 175 -0.62 -4.93 -15.32
C PRO A 175 -1.25 -5.50 -16.59
N GLU A 176 -0.54 -6.37 -17.29
CA GLU A 176 -1.03 -7.00 -18.53
C GLU A 176 -2.40 -7.71 -18.32
N ALA A 177 -2.59 -8.32 -17.15
CA ALA A 177 -3.87 -8.94 -16.79
C ALA A 177 -5.05 -7.95 -16.62
N ILE A 178 -4.77 -6.65 -16.46
CA ILE A 178 -5.80 -5.60 -16.37
C ILE A 178 -5.92 -4.85 -17.69
N ALA A 179 -4.88 -4.84 -18.52
CA ALA A 179 -4.89 -4.18 -19.83
C ALA A 179 -5.80 -4.90 -20.85
N ASP A 180 -6.00 -6.21 -20.70
CA ASP A 180 -6.85 -7.01 -21.59
C ASP A 180 -8.36 -6.86 -21.28
N GLU A 181 -8.74 -6.23 -20.16
CA GLU A 181 -10.12 -6.00 -19.74
C GLU A 181 -10.61 -4.55 -19.99
N ALA A 182 -9.74 -3.65 -20.44
CA ALA A 182 -10.04 -2.24 -20.71
C ALA A 182 -10.20 -1.96 -22.21
#